data_bf154fbd3ed8cde95024c4f1b5fec978
#
_entry.id   bf154fbd3ed8cde95024c4f1b5fec978
#
_cell.length_a   1.000
_cell.length_b   1.000
_cell.length_c   1.000
_cell.angle_alpha   90.00
_cell.angle_beta   90.00
_cell.angle_gamma   90.00
#
_symmetry.space_group_name_H-M   'P 1'
#
loop_
_entity.id
_entity.type
_entity.pdbx_description
1 polymer ?
#
loop_
_entity_poly.entity_id
_entity_poly.type
_entity_poly.pdbx_seq_one_letter_code
_entity_poly.pdbx_strand_id
1 'polypeptide(L)'
;SRRRHTRLQGDWSSDVCSSDLFFCKYPDPDAKKFVAWHQDVTYWGLDPAEAHTAWIAIDDADVENGCMQAIPGSHKHGIAMHSKSDKEGNLLSINQEIPDEYVDTSQAANMALRAGQISIHDGQLYHASNPNASNRRRCGLTVRFVPPHVKQVNLNSTGDKWPAILVRGEDRYGHFPVQDCPFTLS
;
A
#
# COMPACT_ATOMS: atom_id res chain seq x y z
N SER A 1 -28.05 7.42 -8.58
CA SER A 1 -27.25 6.46 -7.79
C SER A 1 -25.79 6.35 -8.27
N ARG A 2 -25.09 7.50 -8.49
CA ARG A 2 -23.70 7.54 -9.01
C ARG A 2 -22.74 8.24 -8.07
N ARG A 3 -22.94 8.21 -6.74
CA ARG A 3 -22.14 9.00 -5.79
C ARG A 3 -21.22 8.18 -4.87
N ARG A 4 -20.89 6.92 -5.18
CA ARG A 4 -20.09 6.09 -4.25
C ARG A 4 -18.66 5.73 -4.70
N HIS A 5 -18.20 6.16 -5.86
CA HIS A 5 -16.87 5.74 -6.35
C HIS A 5 -15.75 6.77 -6.18
N THR A 6 -16.05 7.99 -5.76
CA THR A 6 -15.04 9.05 -5.62
C THR A 6 -14.46 9.17 -4.21
N ARG A 7 -14.93 8.38 -3.24
CA ARG A 7 -14.40 8.41 -1.86
C ARG A 7 -13.31 7.40 -1.58
N LEU A 8 -12.98 6.51 -2.49
CA LEU A 8 -11.95 5.47 -2.32
C LEU A 8 -10.55 5.91 -2.76
N GLN A 9 -10.39 7.11 -3.27
CA GLN A 9 -9.10 7.81 -3.44
C GLN A 9 -8.88 8.82 -2.32
N GLY A 10 -9.70 8.78 -1.25
CA GLY A 10 -9.67 9.71 -0.16
C GLY A 10 -8.52 9.40 0.78
N ASP A 11 -7.76 10.42 0.96
CA ASP A 11 -7.09 10.80 2.19
C ASP A 11 -6.54 9.64 3.04
N TRP A 12 -5.33 9.24 2.72
CA TRP A 12 -4.54 8.30 3.52
C TRP A 12 -4.31 8.78 4.96
N SER A 13 -4.72 9.98 5.29
CA SER A 13 -4.54 10.60 6.60
C SER A 13 -5.59 10.21 7.62
N SER A 14 -6.72 9.63 7.22
CA SER A 14 -7.83 9.42 8.15
C SER A 14 -8.16 7.96 8.52
N ASP A 15 -7.54 6.93 7.88
CA ASP A 15 -8.00 5.55 8.06
C ASP A 15 -6.87 4.50 8.09
N VAL A 16 -5.83 4.70 8.82
CA VAL A 16 -4.56 4.03 8.55
C VAL A 16 -4.33 2.68 9.21
N CYS A 17 -5.03 2.28 10.20
CA CYS A 17 -4.97 0.90 10.70
C CYS A 17 -6.22 0.09 10.44
N SER A 18 -7.23 0.71 9.93
CA SER A 18 -8.46 0.08 9.46
C SER A 18 -8.57 0.10 7.94
N SER A 19 -7.55 0.53 7.22
CA SER A 19 -7.65 0.68 5.79
C SER A 19 -7.38 -0.62 5.07
N ASP A 20 -8.37 -1.45 5.08
CA ASP A 20 -8.64 -2.32 3.96
C ASP A 20 -8.93 -1.41 2.77
N LEU A 21 -7.92 -1.07 2.01
CA LEU A 21 -8.05 -0.15 0.89
C LEU A 21 -8.22 -0.94 -0.40
N PHE A 22 -9.37 -0.75 -1.05
CA PHE A 22 -9.52 -1.19 -2.43
C PHE A 22 -8.74 -0.26 -3.35
N PHE A 23 -7.67 -0.78 -3.93
CA PHE A 23 -6.85 -0.07 -4.88
C PHE A 23 -7.20 -0.51 -6.30
N CYS A 24 -7.96 0.33 -7.00
CA CYS A 24 -8.48 0.01 -8.33
C CYS A 24 -7.88 0.91 -9.40
N LYS A 25 -7.35 0.32 -10.46
CA LYS A 25 -6.98 0.99 -11.70
C LYS A 25 -8.01 0.64 -12.78
N TYR A 26 -8.72 1.63 -13.24
CA TYR A 26 -9.61 1.50 -14.39
C TYR A 26 -8.80 1.63 -15.68
N PRO A 27 -9.33 1.16 -16.82
CA PRO A 27 -8.73 1.41 -18.12
C PRO A 27 -8.34 2.89 -18.27
N ASP A 28 -7.11 3.12 -18.65
CA ASP A 28 -6.55 4.47 -18.83
C ASP A 28 -5.93 4.55 -20.24
N PRO A 29 -6.72 4.99 -21.24
CA PRO A 29 -6.27 5.05 -22.63
C PRO A 29 -5.01 5.90 -22.84
N ASP A 30 -4.83 6.90 -21.97
CA ASP A 30 -3.65 7.77 -22.00
C ASP A 30 -2.45 7.18 -21.23
N ALA A 31 -2.66 6.06 -20.53
CA ALA A 31 -1.66 5.34 -19.73
C ALA A 31 -0.87 6.26 -18.76
N LYS A 32 -1.56 7.21 -18.13
CA LYS A 32 -0.93 8.23 -17.27
C LYS A 32 -0.92 7.87 -15.80
N LYS A 33 -1.89 7.06 -15.32
CA LYS A 33 -2.09 6.77 -13.89
C LYS A 33 -1.24 5.59 -13.44
N PHE A 34 -0.20 5.86 -12.70
CA PHE A 34 0.76 4.87 -12.20
C PHE A 34 0.92 5.01 -10.68
N VAL A 35 1.64 4.07 -10.06
CA VAL A 35 2.17 4.20 -8.71
C VAL A 35 3.69 4.28 -8.82
N ALA A 36 4.26 5.37 -8.34
CA ALA A 36 5.71 5.57 -8.33
C ALA A 36 6.41 4.54 -7.44
N TRP A 37 7.71 4.33 -7.66
CA TRP A 37 8.54 3.52 -6.79
C TRP A 37 8.55 4.10 -5.37
N HIS A 38 8.21 3.27 -4.37
CA HIS A 38 8.11 3.70 -2.98
C HIS A 38 8.28 2.52 -2.02
N GLN A 39 8.33 2.85 -0.73
CA GLN A 39 8.25 1.93 0.39
C GLN A 39 7.04 2.31 1.25
N ASP A 40 6.22 1.36 1.60
CA ASP A 40 4.99 1.60 2.36
C ASP A 40 5.24 2.26 3.73
N VAL A 41 6.25 1.78 4.47
CA VAL A 41 6.53 2.24 5.84
C VAL A 41 6.90 3.71 5.96
N THR A 42 7.30 4.36 4.87
CA THR A 42 7.66 5.79 4.89
C THR A 42 6.47 6.71 5.15
N TYR A 43 5.26 6.21 4.90
CA TYR A 43 4.02 6.97 5.10
C TYR A 43 3.47 6.85 6.53
N TRP A 44 3.84 5.78 7.25
CA TRP A 44 3.12 5.42 8.47
C TRP A 44 3.79 5.89 9.75
N GLY A 45 5.01 6.37 9.67
CA GLY A 45 5.73 6.83 10.85
C GLY A 45 5.82 5.75 11.92
N LEU A 46 6.33 4.58 11.55
CA LEU A 46 6.51 3.44 12.43
C LEU A 46 7.94 3.37 12.94
N ASP A 47 8.12 2.99 14.22
CA ASP A 47 9.41 2.77 14.87
C ASP A 47 9.38 1.47 15.71
N PRO A 48 10.18 0.44 15.36
CA PRO A 48 10.93 0.30 14.10
C PRO A 48 10.00 0.30 12.88
N ALA A 49 10.54 0.59 11.70
CA ALA A 49 9.80 0.66 10.45
C ALA A 49 9.48 -0.76 9.92
N GLU A 50 8.72 -1.50 10.70
CA GLU A 50 8.34 -2.89 10.43
C GLU A 50 6.84 -2.99 10.18
N ALA A 51 6.49 -3.43 9.00
CA ALA A 51 5.11 -3.75 8.62
C ALA A 51 5.10 -4.70 7.43
N HIS A 52 4.01 -5.41 7.23
CA HIS A 52 3.78 -6.26 6.06
C HIS A 52 2.47 -5.91 5.42
N THR A 53 2.46 -5.84 4.10
CA THR A 53 1.25 -5.62 3.31
C THR A 53 0.85 -6.89 2.60
N ALA A 54 -0.36 -7.37 2.83
CA ALA A 54 -1.01 -8.36 1.99
C ALA A 54 -1.80 -7.64 0.90
N TRP A 55 -1.56 -8.00 -0.36
CA TRP A 55 -2.33 -7.52 -1.49
C TRP A 55 -3.12 -8.67 -2.09
N ILE A 56 -4.44 -8.57 -2.02
CA ILE A 56 -5.38 -9.61 -2.45
C ILE A 56 -5.97 -9.20 -3.78
N ALA A 57 -5.75 -9.98 -4.83
CA ALA A 57 -6.27 -9.72 -6.15
C ALA A 57 -7.79 -9.96 -6.19
N ILE A 58 -8.58 -8.92 -6.40
CA ILE A 58 -10.02 -9.01 -6.64
C ILE A 58 -10.28 -9.31 -8.11
N ASP A 59 -9.53 -8.65 -9.00
CA ASP A 59 -9.48 -8.93 -10.42
C ASP A 59 -8.13 -9.56 -10.76
N ASP A 60 -8.02 -10.21 -11.92
CA ASP A 60 -6.72 -10.60 -12.44
C ASP A 60 -5.84 -9.37 -12.59
N ALA A 61 -4.60 -9.46 -12.11
CA ALA A 61 -3.60 -8.43 -12.21
C ALA A 61 -2.40 -8.95 -13.01
N ASP A 62 -2.15 -8.35 -14.14
CA ASP A 62 -1.05 -8.70 -15.04
C ASP A 62 -0.31 -7.46 -15.56
N VAL A 63 0.68 -7.67 -16.38
CA VAL A 63 1.51 -6.59 -16.90
C VAL A 63 0.69 -5.57 -17.68
N GLU A 64 -0.29 -6.02 -18.46
CA GLU A 64 -1.09 -5.16 -19.33
C GLU A 64 -1.99 -4.22 -18.53
N ASN A 65 -2.58 -4.70 -17.41
CA ASN A 65 -3.45 -3.89 -16.57
C ASN A 65 -2.73 -3.26 -15.37
N GLY A 66 -1.38 -3.27 -15.37
CA GLY A 66 -0.55 -2.60 -14.39
C GLY A 66 -0.50 -3.31 -13.05
N CYS A 67 -0.14 -4.62 -13.03
CA CYS A 67 0.17 -5.33 -11.80
C CYS A 67 1.30 -4.66 -11.02
N MET A 68 1.45 -5.01 -9.77
CA MET A 68 2.56 -4.53 -8.95
C MET A 68 3.90 -5.04 -9.51
N GLN A 69 4.92 -4.21 -9.42
CA GLN A 69 6.32 -4.54 -9.65
C GLN A 69 7.10 -4.34 -8.36
N ALA A 70 8.10 -5.16 -8.12
CA ALA A 70 8.97 -5.04 -6.95
C ALA A 70 10.43 -5.27 -7.32
N ILE A 71 11.34 -4.66 -6.55
CA ILE A 71 12.78 -4.94 -6.64
C ILE A 71 13.11 -6.02 -5.58
N PRO A 72 13.38 -7.26 -5.98
CA PRO A 72 13.67 -8.35 -5.06
C PRO A 72 14.85 -8.03 -4.14
N GLY A 73 14.66 -8.21 -2.82
CA GLY A 73 15.72 -7.99 -1.84
C GLY A 73 15.92 -6.54 -1.38
N SER A 74 15.26 -5.55 -1.98
CA SER A 74 15.43 -4.13 -1.65
C SER A 74 15.08 -3.79 -0.19
N HIS A 75 14.15 -4.53 0.43
CA HIS A 75 13.81 -4.38 1.85
C HIS A 75 15.01 -4.55 2.82
N LYS A 76 16.09 -5.18 2.37
CA LYS A 76 17.32 -5.39 3.18
C LYS A 76 18.22 -4.16 3.22
N HIS A 77 17.95 -3.15 2.40
CA HIS A 77 18.78 -1.94 2.30
C HIS A 77 18.28 -0.82 3.21
N GLY A 78 17.21 -1.06 3.98
CA GLY A 78 16.60 -0.05 4.83
C GLY A 78 15.73 0.94 4.04
N ILE A 79 15.44 2.08 4.66
CA ILE A 79 14.58 3.11 4.05
C ILE A 79 15.41 3.96 3.11
N ALA A 80 15.00 4.01 1.85
CA ALA A 80 15.56 4.91 0.85
C ALA A 80 15.13 6.36 1.09
N MET A 81 15.89 7.30 0.53
CA MET A 81 15.45 8.68 0.45
C MET A 81 14.26 8.77 -0.49
N HIS A 82 13.18 9.41 -0.01
CA HIS A 82 12.01 9.73 -0.81
C HIS A 82 11.99 11.23 -1.09
N SER A 83 11.55 11.60 -2.27
CA SER A 83 11.31 12.98 -2.67
C SER A 83 9.85 13.15 -3.10
N LYS A 84 9.42 14.40 -3.25
CA LYS A 84 8.14 14.69 -3.88
C LYS A 84 8.26 14.37 -5.37
N SER A 85 7.28 13.63 -5.90
CA SER A 85 7.23 13.34 -7.33
C SER A 85 6.74 14.57 -8.10
N ASP A 86 7.43 14.91 -9.18
CA ASP A 86 6.98 15.92 -10.16
C ASP A 86 6.21 15.28 -11.32
N LYS A 87 6.06 13.95 -11.31
CA LYS A 87 5.39 13.18 -12.36
C LYS A 87 3.88 13.28 -12.20
N GLU A 88 3.19 13.78 -13.21
CA GLU A 88 1.72 13.81 -13.25
C GLU A 88 1.15 12.38 -13.34
N GLY A 89 0.07 12.12 -12.60
CA GLY A 89 -0.62 10.82 -12.61
C GLY A 89 -0.17 9.82 -11.57
N ASN A 90 0.77 10.17 -10.69
CA ASN A 90 1.10 9.33 -9.55
C ASN A 90 -0.10 9.21 -8.59
N LEU A 91 -0.49 7.97 -8.31
CA LEU A 91 -1.67 7.67 -7.50
C LEU A 91 -1.39 7.67 -5.98
N LEU A 92 -0.14 7.86 -5.57
CA LEU A 92 0.19 7.96 -4.15
C LEU A 92 -0.33 9.30 -3.58
N SER A 93 -1.05 9.25 -2.47
CA SER A 93 -1.74 10.40 -1.87
C SER A 93 -0.80 11.55 -1.50
N ILE A 94 0.38 11.25 -1.00
CA ILE A 94 1.39 12.27 -0.64
C ILE A 94 2.38 12.55 -1.77
N ASN A 95 2.12 11.97 -2.94
CA ASN A 95 2.91 12.17 -4.16
C ASN A 95 4.43 12.03 -3.96
N GLN A 96 4.84 11.04 -3.17
CA GLN A 96 6.24 10.70 -2.94
C GLN A 96 6.73 9.67 -3.94
N GLU A 97 8.04 9.66 -4.17
CA GLU A 97 8.72 8.62 -4.93
C GLU A 97 10.15 8.40 -4.41
N ILE A 98 10.68 7.21 -4.62
CA ILE A 98 12.12 6.98 -4.62
C ILE A 98 12.62 7.49 -5.97
N PRO A 99 13.56 8.47 -6.02
CA PRO A 99 14.08 8.98 -7.29
C PRO A 99 14.64 7.85 -8.17
N ASP A 100 14.45 7.98 -9.48
CA ASP A 100 14.79 6.92 -10.45
C ASP A 100 16.28 6.51 -10.38
N GLU A 101 17.18 7.42 -10.00
CA GLU A 101 18.61 7.12 -9.83
C GLU A 101 18.93 6.13 -8.69
N TYR A 102 17.99 5.93 -7.76
CA TYR A 102 18.14 4.98 -6.64
C TYR A 102 17.42 3.66 -6.87
N VAL A 103 16.77 3.48 -8.02
CA VAL A 103 16.02 2.27 -8.35
C VAL A 103 16.58 1.62 -9.59
N ASP A 104 17.24 0.47 -9.43
CA ASP A 104 17.62 -0.34 -10.59
C ASP A 104 16.41 -1.10 -11.13
N THR A 105 15.68 -0.48 -12.04
CA THR A 105 14.48 -1.05 -12.65
C THR A 105 14.75 -2.28 -13.51
N SER A 106 16.01 -2.55 -13.88
CA SER A 106 16.37 -3.78 -14.60
C SER A 106 16.17 -5.04 -13.75
N GLN A 107 16.13 -4.87 -12.41
CA GLN A 107 15.86 -5.93 -11.44
C GLN A 107 14.37 -6.09 -11.11
N ALA A 108 13.51 -5.28 -11.70
CA ALA A 108 12.09 -5.29 -11.37
C ALA A 108 11.42 -6.62 -11.78
N ALA A 109 10.73 -7.23 -10.84
CA ALA A 109 9.92 -8.42 -11.06
C ALA A 109 8.42 -8.05 -11.05
N ASN A 110 7.68 -8.55 -12.04
CA ASN A 110 6.23 -8.37 -12.08
C ASN A 110 5.54 -9.35 -11.12
N MET A 111 4.68 -8.84 -10.26
CA MET A 111 3.88 -9.62 -9.32
C MET A 111 2.48 -9.86 -9.88
N ALA A 112 2.43 -10.61 -10.99
CA ALA A 112 1.15 -10.96 -11.61
C ALA A 112 0.37 -11.95 -10.73
N LEU A 113 -0.92 -11.71 -10.52
CA LEU A 113 -1.82 -12.52 -9.71
C LEU A 113 -3.15 -12.72 -10.42
N ARG A 114 -3.71 -13.90 -10.28
CA ARG A 114 -5.10 -14.16 -10.66
C ARG A 114 -6.03 -13.72 -9.54
N ALA A 115 -7.28 -13.43 -9.87
CA ALA A 115 -8.32 -13.15 -8.89
C ALA A 115 -8.34 -14.23 -7.79
N GLY A 116 -8.39 -13.79 -6.52
CA GLY A 116 -8.32 -14.65 -5.35
C GLY A 116 -6.91 -15.02 -4.87
N GLN A 117 -5.86 -14.73 -5.63
CA GLN A 117 -4.49 -14.91 -5.17
C GLN A 117 -4.03 -13.73 -4.30
N ILE A 118 -3.02 -13.98 -3.48
CA ILE A 118 -2.48 -13.01 -2.51
C ILE A 118 -0.97 -12.94 -2.67
N SER A 119 -0.44 -11.73 -2.63
CA SER A 119 0.98 -11.48 -2.39
C SER A 119 1.15 -10.85 -1.00
N ILE A 120 2.25 -11.18 -0.32
CA ILE A 120 2.64 -10.55 0.94
C ILE A 120 4.04 -9.99 0.74
N HIS A 121 4.22 -8.73 1.10
CA HIS A 121 5.52 -8.06 1.00
C HIS A 121 5.84 -7.25 2.24
N ASP A 122 7.13 -7.09 2.49
CA ASP A 122 7.67 -6.22 3.52
C ASP A 122 7.39 -4.76 3.19
N GLY A 123 7.03 -3.96 4.18
CA GLY A 123 6.76 -2.53 3.99
C GLY A 123 7.97 -1.71 3.55
N GLN A 124 9.18 -2.26 3.68
CA GLN A 124 10.41 -1.66 3.15
C GLN A 124 10.75 -2.12 1.73
N LEU A 125 9.97 -3.02 1.12
CA LEU A 125 10.20 -3.46 -0.25
C LEU A 125 9.94 -2.31 -1.23
N TYR A 126 10.89 -2.04 -2.15
CA TYR A 126 10.66 -1.09 -3.23
C TYR A 126 9.65 -1.69 -4.20
N HIS A 127 8.55 -1.00 -4.37
CA HIS A 127 7.52 -1.46 -5.29
C HIS A 127 6.82 -0.30 -6.00
N ALA A 128 6.22 -0.60 -7.13
CA ALA A 128 5.59 0.35 -8.03
C ALA A 128 4.47 -0.34 -8.82
N SER A 129 3.77 0.37 -9.66
CA SER A 129 2.94 -0.24 -10.69
C SER A 129 2.73 0.69 -11.88
N ASN A 130 2.89 0.12 -13.08
CA ASN A 130 2.65 0.81 -14.34
C ASN A 130 1.18 1.20 -14.52
N PRO A 131 0.86 2.10 -15.44
CA PRO A 131 -0.52 2.38 -15.83
C PRO A 131 -1.28 1.13 -16.28
N ASN A 132 -2.59 1.19 -16.22
CA ASN A 132 -3.46 0.18 -16.81
C ASN A 132 -3.70 0.52 -18.29
N ALA A 133 -2.93 -0.10 -19.18
CA ALA A 133 -3.05 0.08 -20.62
C ALA A 133 -4.11 -0.87 -21.25
N SER A 134 -4.73 -1.73 -20.45
CA SER A 134 -5.75 -2.67 -20.92
C SER A 134 -7.14 -2.07 -20.93
N ASN A 135 -8.10 -2.80 -21.46
CA ASN A 135 -9.53 -2.47 -21.37
C ASN A 135 -10.23 -3.07 -20.12
N ARG A 136 -9.47 -3.70 -19.20
CA ARG A 136 -9.95 -4.38 -18.01
C ARG A 136 -9.65 -3.57 -16.76
N ARG A 137 -10.53 -3.60 -15.77
CA ARG A 137 -10.23 -3.08 -14.45
C ARG A 137 -9.16 -3.98 -13.77
N ARG A 138 -8.32 -3.37 -12.94
CA ARG A 138 -7.43 -4.07 -12.01
C ARG A 138 -7.73 -3.56 -10.61
N CYS A 139 -8.32 -4.40 -9.78
CA CYS A 139 -8.68 -4.07 -8.42
C CYS A 139 -8.06 -5.07 -7.44
N GLY A 140 -7.53 -4.58 -6.35
CA GLY A 140 -7.02 -5.38 -5.24
C GLY A 140 -7.39 -4.76 -3.91
N LEU A 141 -7.42 -5.59 -2.88
CA LEU A 141 -7.58 -5.18 -1.49
C LEU A 141 -6.21 -5.23 -0.81
N THR A 142 -5.82 -4.15 -0.15
CA THR A 142 -4.60 -4.11 0.68
C THR A 142 -4.98 -4.25 2.14
N VAL A 143 -4.30 -5.17 2.85
CA VAL A 143 -4.41 -5.35 4.30
C VAL A 143 -3.02 -5.22 4.90
N ARG A 144 -2.89 -4.43 5.97
CA ARG A 144 -1.60 -4.13 6.59
C ARG A 144 -1.50 -4.75 7.96
N PHE A 145 -0.35 -5.36 8.23
CA PHE A 145 -0.04 -6.00 9.50
C PHE A 145 1.19 -5.35 10.13
N VAL A 146 1.06 -5.00 11.39
CA VAL A 146 2.12 -4.38 12.18
C VAL A 146 2.37 -5.23 13.43
N PRO A 147 3.63 -5.58 13.75
CA PRO A 147 3.94 -6.27 15.01
C PRO A 147 3.59 -5.39 16.23
N PRO A 148 3.07 -5.94 17.34
CA PRO A 148 2.67 -5.15 18.51
C PRO A 148 3.78 -4.33 19.17
N HIS A 149 5.05 -4.70 18.99
CA HIS A 149 6.19 -3.97 19.54
C HIS A 149 6.51 -2.67 18.80
N VAL A 150 5.99 -2.50 17.59
CA VAL A 150 6.19 -1.29 16.78
C VAL A 150 5.39 -0.14 17.38
N LYS A 151 5.97 1.05 17.37
CA LYS A 151 5.32 2.30 17.81
C LYS A 151 4.95 3.13 16.59
N GLN A 152 3.80 3.76 16.67
CA GLN A 152 3.47 4.84 15.77
C GLN A 152 4.02 6.15 16.34
N VAL A 153 4.98 6.77 15.64
CA VAL A 153 5.60 8.03 16.06
C VAL A 153 4.96 9.26 15.40
N ASN A 154 4.31 9.08 14.23
CA ASN A 154 3.51 10.12 13.61
C ASN A 154 2.04 9.94 13.96
N LEU A 155 1.36 11.04 14.21
CA LEU A 155 -0.08 11.07 14.42
C LEU A 155 -0.80 11.30 13.08
N ASN A 156 -2.06 10.89 13.00
CA ASN A 156 -2.91 11.19 11.86
C ASN A 156 -3.23 12.70 11.77
N SER A 157 -4.00 13.11 10.77
CA SER A 157 -4.38 14.51 10.56
C SER A 157 -5.25 15.09 11.70
N THR A 158 -5.88 14.23 12.51
CA THR A 158 -6.65 14.62 13.71
C THR A 158 -5.82 14.66 14.98
N GLY A 159 -4.54 14.29 14.91
CA GLY A 159 -3.65 14.24 16.07
C GLY A 159 -3.75 12.94 16.87
N ASP A 160 -4.41 11.92 16.33
CA ASP A 160 -4.63 10.64 16.99
C ASP A 160 -3.70 9.55 16.44
N LYS A 161 -3.48 8.51 17.24
CA LYS A 161 -2.91 7.26 16.75
C LYS A 161 -3.93 6.50 15.92
N TRP A 162 -3.45 5.73 14.97
CA TRP A 162 -4.29 4.84 14.18
C TRP A 162 -4.76 3.65 15.02
N PRO A 163 -6.05 3.32 14.98
CA PRO A 163 -6.55 2.14 15.64
C PRO A 163 -6.08 0.87 14.92
N ALA A 164 -5.96 -0.22 15.66
CA ALA A 164 -5.59 -1.52 15.14
C ALA A 164 -6.55 -2.61 15.66
N ILE A 165 -6.71 -3.68 14.89
CA ILE A 165 -7.39 -4.89 15.33
C ILE A 165 -6.34 -5.93 15.67
N LEU A 166 -6.41 -6.50 16.87
CA LEU A 166 -5.52 -7.60 17.25
C LEU A 166 -5.99 -8.90 16.57
N VAL A 167 -5.26 -9.30 15.52
CA VAL A 167 -5.65 -10.48 14.72
C VAL A 167 -5.10 -11.80 15.30
N ARG A 168 -4.02 -11.74 16.09
CA ARG A 168 -3.42 -12.93 16.71
C ARG A 168 -2.49 -12.57 17.89
N GLY A 169 -2.45 -13.44 18.89
CA GLY A 169 -1.53 -13.30 20.03
C GLY A 169 -2.01 -12.32 21.08
N GLU A 170 -1.09 -11.66 21.74
CA GLU A 170 -1.31 -10.68 22.79
C GLU A 170 -0.60 -9.37 22.45
N ASP A 171 -1.26 -8.26 22.62
CA ASP A 171 -0.62 -6.95 22.64
C ASP A 171 -0.17 -6.64 24.07
N ARG A 172 1.13 -6.76 24.34
CA ARG A 172 1.77 -6.45 25.63
C ARG A 172 2.29 -5.03 25.72
N TYR A 173 2.21 -4.27 24.63
CA TYR A 173 2.85 -2.97 24.50
C TYR A 173 1.86 -1.81 24.54
N GLY A 174 0.63 -2.00 24.06
CA GLY A 174 -0.40 -0.97 24.04
C GLY A 174 -0.04 0.24 23.18
N HIS A 175 0.70 0.02 22.10
CA HIS A 175 1.18 1.13 21.26
C HIS A 175 0.09 1.69 20.35
N PHE A 176 -0.92 0.88 20.02
CA PHE A 176 -2.05 1.25 19.17
C PHE A 176 -3.35 1.20 19.97
N PRO A 177 -4.33 2.09 19.71
CA PRO A 177 -5.68 1.91 20.19
C PRO A 177 -6.28 0.65 19.57
N VAL A 178 -6.55 -0.38 20.39
CA VAL A 178 -7.14 -1.63 19.88
C VAL A 178 -8.63 -1.46 19.72
N GLN A 179 -9.15 -1.84 18.57
CA GLN A 179 -10.57 -1.93 18.28
C GLN A 179 -11.02 -3.39 18.26
N ASP A 180 -12.26 -3.62 18.66
CA ASP A 180 -12.87 -4.94 18.54
C ASP A 180 -13.04 -5.34 17.07
N CYS A 181 -12.86 -6.63 16.80
CA CYS A 181 -13.18 -7.14 15.49
C CYS A 181 -14.68 -6.92 15.21
N PRO A 182 -15.05 -6.28 14.08
CA PRO A 182 -16.45 -5.96 13.78
C PRO A 182 -17.32 -7.21 13.52
N PHE A 183 -16.70 -8.38 13.44
CA PHE A 183 -17.37 -9.65 13.21
C PHE A 183 -17.04 -10.63 14.33
N THR A 184 -18.06 -11.12 15.02
CA THR A 184 -17.95 -12.31 15.84
C THR A 184 -18.02 -13.53 14.92
N LEU A 185 -16.93 -14.30 14.87
CA LEU A 185 -16.98 -15.62 14.25
C LEU A 185 -17.88 -16.49 15.15
N SER A 186 -19.09 -16.73 14.72
CA SER A 186 -20.01 -17.68 15.34
C SER A 186 -19.67 -19.11 14.93
#